data_dae4a4ade3a6650f7dbd219761fac1df
#
_entry.id   dae4a4ade3a6650f7dbd219761fac1df
#
_cell.length_a   1.000
_cell.length_b   1.000
_cell.length_c   1.000
_cell.angle_alpha   90.00
_cell.angle_beta   90.00
_cell.angle_gamma   90.00
#
_symmetry.space_group_name_H-M   'P 1'
#
loop_
_entity.id
_entity.type
_entity.pdbx_description
1 polymer ?
#
loop_
_entity_poly.entity_id
_entity_poly.type
_entity_poly.pdbx_seq_one_letter_code
_entity_poly.pdbx_strand_id
1 'polypeptide(L)'
;MQLLTQILKQINDYVWGLPLICLLLGTGIYFTFKLRLIQLAKLKLAFKCIFKKHEGDGDVSSFQALCTALSSTIGTGNIVGVATAIAAGGPGALFWMWISAFFGMATKYAEGLLAIRYRQKDENGEIAGGPMYYLEKGLHSPLLAKIFAFFGVSVALLGIGTFTQVKSISDGLSMSLNVPRYITAILLTIAVAFITIGGIKRIASVAEKVIPLMCVLYIGGVVLILVSHITVLPSAVALIIKSAFTPQAVFGGGTGITMVIAMQKGISRGIFSNESGLGSAPIAAAAAKTKINSKDINGPIAINII
;
A
#
# COMPACT_ATOMS: atom_id res chain seq x y z
N MET A 1 -31.71 5.08 -0.39
CA MET A 1 -30.34 5.59 -0.20
C MET A 1 -29.84 5.32 1.23
N GLN A 2 -30.51 5.79 2.29
CA GLN A 2 -30.07 5.62 3.68
C GLN A 2 -29.91 4.15 4.11
N LEU A 3 -30.87 3.26 3.78
CA LEU A 3 -30.79 1.84 4.10
C LEU A 3 -29.57 1.16 3.43
N LEU A 4 -29.33 1.45 2.15
CA LEU A 4 -28.19 0.91 1.42
C LEU A 4 -26.87 1.37 2.06
N THR A 5 -26.77 2.65 2.43
CA THR A 5 -25.60 3.21 3.11
C THR A 5 -25.36 2.54 4.47
N GLN A 6 -26.42 2.26 5.23
CA GLN A 6 -26.30 1.55 6.51
C GLN A 6 -25.81 0.10 6.32
N ILE A 7 -26.39 -0.63 5.36
CA ILE A 7 -25.97 -2.01 5.05
C ILE A 7 -24.49 -2.03 4.62
N LEU A 8 -24.09 -1.15 3.71
CA LEU A 8 -22.69 -1.07 3.27
C LEU A 8 -21.74 -0.70 4.41
N LYS A 9 -22.17 0.18 5.31
CA LYS A 9 -21.38 0.52 6.50
C LYS A 9 -21.24 -0.68 7.44
N GLN A 10 -22.30 -1.42 7.70
CA GLN A 10 -22.24 -2.62 8.55
C GLN A 10 -21.35 -3.70 7.94
N ILE A 11 -21.44 -3.95 6.62
CA ILE A 11 -20.56 -4.87 5.90
C ILE A 11 -19.09 -4.41 6.01
N ASN A 12 -18.83 -3.13 5.78
CA ASN A 12 -17.49 -2.58 5.90
C ASN A 12 -16.91 -2.72 7.32
N ASP A 13 -17.70 -2.40 8.35
CA ASP A 13 -17.27 -2.50 9.75
C ASP A 13 -17.02 -3.95 10.18
N TYR A 14 -17.78 -4.90 9.61
CA TYR A 14 -17.57 -6.33 9.81
C TYR A 14 -16.30 -6.83 9.09
N VAL A 15 -16.16 -6.49 7.80
CA VAL A 15 -15.01 -6.92 6.98
C VAL A 15 -13.70 -6.34 7.52
N TRP A 16 -13.67 -5.03 7.84
CA TRP A 16 -12.52 -4.37 8.46
C TRP A 16 -12.50 -4.52 10.00
N GLY A 17 -13.23 -5.51 10.51
CA GLY A 17 -13.27 -5.84 11.92
C GLY A 17 -12.05 -6.59 12.41
N LEU A 18 -12.10 -6.99 13.69
CA LEU A 18 -11.02 -7.73 14.35
C LEU A 18 -10.56 -8.98 13.59
N PRO A 19 -11.43 -9.81 12.94
CA PRO A 19 -10.99 -11.02 12.25
C PRO A 19 -9.99 -10.74 11.14
N LEU A 20 -10.29 -9.79 10.25
CA LEU A 20 -9.39 -9.45 9.14
C LEU A 20 -8.09 -8.80 9.66
N ILE A 21 -8.20 -7.90 10.64
CA ILE A 21 -7.04 -7.27 11.27
C ILE A 21 -6.12 -8.32 11.90
N CYS A 22 -6.67 -9.28 12.65
CA CYS A 22 -5.90 -10.37 13.24
C CYS A 22 -5.24 -11.25 12.18
N LEU A 23 -5.94 -11.56 11.07
CA LEU A 23 -5.36 -12.33 9.97
C LEU A 23 -4.20 -11.59 9.30
N LEU A 24 -4.39 -10.33 8.92
CA LEU A 24 -3.36 -9.55 8.20
C LEU A 24 -2.16 -9.23 9.09
N LEU A 25 -2.40 -8.75 10.31
CA LEU A 25 -1.32 -8.47 11.25
C LEU A 25 -0.64 -9.76 11.71
N GLY A 26 -1.41 -10.80 12.02
CA GLY A 26 -0.91 -12.12 12.42
C GLY A 26 -0.05 -12.76 11.33
N THR A 27 -0.46 -12.65 10.06
CA THR A 27 0.36 -13.07 8.91
C THR A 27 1.66 -12.29 8.82
N GLY A 28 1.62 -10.98 9.01
CA GLY A 28 2.81 -10.13 9.04
C GLY A 28 3.77 -10.48 10.18
N ILE A 29 3.24 -10.74 11.37
CA ILE A 29 4.02 -11.22 12.54
C ILE A 29 4.64 -12.58 12.21
N TYR A 30 3.85 -13.54 11.72
CA TYR A 30 4.33 -14.87 11.34
C TYR A 30 5.49 -14.79 10.33
N PHE A 31 5.33 -14.03 9.25
CA PHE A 31 6.41 -13.85 8.27
C PHE A 31 7.61 -13.11 8.83
N THR A 32 7.43 -12.16 9.71
CA THR A 32 8.54 -11.45 10.37
C THR A 32 9.44 -12.44 11.12
N PHE A 33 8.86 -13.35 11.89
CA PHE A 33 9.63 -14.38 12.60
C PHE A 33 10.16 -15.46 11.64
N LYS A 34 9.35 -15.94 10.71
CA LYS A 34 9.75 -16.96 9.73
C LYS A 34 10.92 -16.50 8.86
N LEU A 35 10.94 -15.24 8.48
CA LEU A 35 11.98 -14.60 7.67
C LEU A 35 13.11 -13.96 8.51
N ARG A 36 13.16 -14.25 9.82
CA ARG A 36 14.21 -13.80 10.75
C ARG A 36 14.41 -12.29 10.73
N LEU A 37 13.31 -11.54 10.93
CA LEU A 37 13.32 -10.07 10.98
C LEU A 37 13.95 -9.44 9.72
N ILE A 38 13.52 -9.90 8.54
CA ILE A 38 14.08 -9.48 7.24
C ILE A 38 14.10 -7.95 7.08
N GLN A 39 13.11 -7.24 7.63
CA GLN A 39 13.00 -5.78 7.61
C GLN A 39 14.23 -5.09 8.18
N LEU A 40 14.85 -5.70 9.20
CA LEU A 40 16.06 -5.17 9.85
C LEU A 40 17.33 -5.82 9.30
N ALA A 41 17.31 -7.16 9.19
CA ALA A 41 18.48 -7.94 8.79
C ALA A 41 18.96 -7.63 7.37
N LYS A 42 18.05 -7.28 6.44
CA LYS A 42 18.37 -7.06 5.03
C LYS A 42 18.12 -5.63 4.54
N LEU A 43 17.89 -4.68 5.45
CA LEU A 43 17.61 -3.28 5.11
C LEU A 43 18.72 -2.67 4.24
N LYS A 44 19.99 -2.85 4.62
CA LYS A 44 21.16 -2.36 3.86
C LYS A 44 21.23 -2.96 2.46
N LEU A 45 20.89 -4.25 2.33
CA LEU A 45 20.85 -4.94 1.05
C LEU A 45 19.71 -4.41 0.18
N ALA A 46 18.54 -4.19 0.76
CA ALA A 46 17.38 -3.63 0.06
C ALA A 46 17.72 -2.27 -0.57
N PHE A 47 18.31 -1.33 0.20
CA PHE A 47 18.76 -0.05 -0.34
C PHE A 47 19.79 -0.19 -1.47
N LYS A 48 20.72 -1.13 -1.36
CA LYS A 48 21.70 -1.39 -2.44
C LYS A 48 21.02 -1.92 -3.71
N CYS A 49 19.98 -2.75 -3.57
CA CYS A 49 19.27 -3.33 -4.69
C CYS A 49 18.39 -2.34 -5.45
N ILE A 50 17.91 -1.26 -4.83
CA ILE A 50 17.10 -0.22 -5.48
C ILE A 50 17.80 0.36 -6.71
N PHE A 51 19.11 0.63 -6.61
CA PHE A 51 19.89 1.28 -7.66
C PHE A 51 20.66 0.31 -8.54
N LYS A 52 20.60 -0.99 -8.26
CA LYS A 52 21.29 -2.00 -9.05
C LYS A 52 20.46 -2.36 -10.29
N LYS A 53 21.08 -2.26 -11.46
CA LYS A 53 20.47 -2.79 -12.68
C LYS A 53 20.47 -4.31 -12.62
N HIS A 54 19.30 -4.90 -12.73
CA HIS A 54 19.11 -6.34 -12.86
C HIS A 54 18.82 -6.68 -14.31
N GLU A 55 19.51 -7.70 -14.82
CA GLU A 55 19.24 -8.33 -16.11
C GLU A 55 18.40 -9.56 -15.87
N GLY A 56 17.59 -9.98 -16.85
CA GLY A 56 16.78 -11.18 -16.78
C GLY A 56 15.39 -10.98 -17.38
N ASP A 57 14.54 -11.99 -17.21
CA ASP A 57 13.16 -11.96 -17.68
C ASP A 57 12.33 -10.95 -16.90
N GLY A 58 11.56 -10.14 -17.62
CA GLY A 58 10.68 -9.10 -17.05
C GLY A 58 10.41 -7.99 -18.08
N ASP A 59 9.28 -7.30 -17.93
CA ASP A 59 8.86 -6.24 -18.86
C ASP A 59 9.44 -4.88 -18.51
N VAL A 60 9.72 -4.66 -17.21
CA VAL A 60 10.20 -3.38 -16.68
C VAL A 60 11.43 -3.57 -15.79
N SER A 61 12.26 -2.52 -15.65
CA SER A 61 13.41 -2.57 -14.73
C SER A 61 12.96 -2.71 -13.28
N SER A 62 13.85 -3.20 -12.40
CA SER A 62 13.53 -3.31 -10.96
C SER A 62 13.20 -1.96 -10.34
N PHE A 63 13.87 -0.89 -10.78
CA PHE A 63 13.57 0.47 -10.33
C PHE A 63 12.20 0.95 -10.83
N GLN A 64 11.84 0.67 -12.08
CA GLN A 64 10.52 0.96 -12.63
C GLN A 64 9.42 0.21 -11.90
N ALA A 65 9.62 -1.08 -11.61
CA ALA A 65 8.67 -1.87 -10.84
C ALA A 65 8.50 -1.31 -9.41
N LEU A 66 9.60 -0.91 -8.76
CA LEU A 66 9.54 -0.24 -7.46
C LEU A 66 8.76 1.07 -7.54
N CYS A 67 9.04 1.94 -8.52
CA CYS A 67 8.32 3.19 -8.69
C CYS A 67 6.83 2.95 -8.98
N THR A 68 6.50 1.93 -9.76
CA THR A 68 5.11 1.53 -10.01
C THR A 68 4.42 1.08 -8.72
N ALA A 69 5.06 0.25 -7.90
CA ALA A 69 4.52 -0.16 -6.61
C ALA A 69 4.40 1.03 -5.62
N LEU A 70 5.36 1.97 -5.64
CA LEU A 70 5.29 3.18 -4.83
C LEU A 70 4.19 4.13 -5.29
N SER A 71 3.89 4.19 -6.59
CA SER A 71 2.82 5.05 -7.11
C SER A 71 1.43 4.67 -6.61
N SER A 72 1.21 3.38 -6.31
CA SER A 72 -0.03 2.91 -5.70
C SER A 72 -0.05 3.10 -4.18
N THR A 73 1.12 3.08 -3.55
CA THR A 73 1.27 3.13 -2.09
C THR A 73 1.36 4.56 -1.56
N ILE A 74 2.11 5.44 -2.24
CA ILE A 74 2.32 6.84 -1.81
C ILE A 74 1.33 7.74 -2.53
N GLY A 75 0.37 8.29 -1.79
CA GLY A 75 -0.66 9.16 -2.34
C GLY A 75 -1.36 9.98 -1.27
N THR A 76 -2.52 10.51 -1.60
CA THR A 76 -3.37 11.28 -0.68
C THR A 76 -3.79 10.47 0.56
N GLY A 77 -3.76 9.13 0.47
CA GLY A 77 -3.95 8.22 1.59
C GLY A 77 -2.98 8.43 2.74
N ASN A 78 -1.75 8.83 2.44
CA ASN A 78 -0.70 9.08 3.44
C ASN A 78 -0.79 10.47 4.08
N ILE A 79 -1.63 11.35 3.56
CA ILE A 79 -1.89 12.69 4.09
C ILE A 79 -3.29 12.73 4.72
N VAL A 80 -4.32 12.75 3.88
CA VAL A 80 -5.73 12.81 4.29
C VAL A 80 -6.13 11.57 5.07
N GLY A 81 -5.64 10.40 4.67
CA GLY A 81 -5.95 9.15 5.33
C GLY A 81 -5.36 9.03 6.72
N VAL A 82 -4.16 9.53 6.95
CA VAL A 82 -3.56 9.59 8.29
C VAL A 82 -4.33 10.56 9.17
N ALA A 83 -4.66 11.75 8.64
CA ALA A 83 -5.47 12.72 9.35
C ALA A 83 -6.84 12.16 9.75
N THR A 84 -7.52 11.44 8.85
CA THR A 84 -8.81 10.79 9.15
C THR A 84 -8.68 9.65 10.15
N ALA A 85 -7.58 8.89 10.14
CA ALA A 85 -7.33 7.85 11.15
C ALA A 85 -7.13 8.46 12.54
N ILE A 86 -6.39 9.57 12.64
CA ILE A 86 -6.19 10.29 13.89
C ILE A 86 -7.51 10.92 14.37
N ALA A 87 -8.30 11.50 13.47
CA ALA A 87 -9.60 12.07 13.82
C ALA A 87 -10.59 11.01 14.34
N ALA A 88 -10.58 9.80 13.78
CA ALA A 88 -11.49 8.72 14.15
C ALA A 88 -10.97 7.83 15.30
N GLY A 89 -9.67 7.65 15.42
CA GLY A 89 -9.03 6.74 16.37
C GLY A 89 -8.13 7.43 17.40
N GLY A 90 -8.07 8.76 17.39
CA GLY A 90 -7.18 9.55 18.24
C GLY A 90 -5.69 9.43 17.83
N PRO A 91 -4.79 10.14 18.52
CA PRO A 91 -3.34 10.11 18.23
C PRO A 91 -2.74 8.71 18.29
N GLY A 92 -3.28 7.83 19.13
CA GLY A 92 -2.85 6.43 19.25
C GLY A 92 -3.01 5.60 17.97
N ALA A 93 -3.91 5.99 17.06
CA ALA A 93 -4.05 5.32 15.77
C ALA A 93 -2.75 5.36 14.96
N LEU A 94 -1.96 6.43 15.07
CA LEU A 94 -0.67 6.56 14.37
C LEU A 94 0.35 5.51 14.85
N PHE A 95 0.40 5.23 16.16
CA PHE A 95 1.23 4.15 16.70
C PHE A 95 0.88 2.80 16.06
N TRP A 96 -0.40 2.47 15.99
CA TRP A 96 -0.86 1.21 15.40
C TRP A 96 -0.65 1.16 13.88
N MET A 97 -0.64 2.30 13.19
CA MET A 97 -0.20 2.39 11.79
C MET A 97 1.28 2.02 11.65
N TRP A 98 2.16 2.49 12.52
CA TRP A 98 3.58 2.12 12.50
C TRP A 98 3.79 0.63 12.74
N ILE A 99 3.06 0.05 13.70
CA ILE A 99 3.10 -1.39 13.98
C ILE A 99 2.65 -2.20 12.75
N SER A 100 1.54 -1.83 12.13
CA SER A 100 1.05 -2.53 10.94
C SER A 100 2.01 -2.37 9.76
N ALA A 101 2.64 -1.21 9.58
CA ALA A 101 3.63 -0.98 8.54
C ALA A 101 4.88 -1.85 8.74
N PHE A 102 5.39 -1.94 9.97
CA PHE A 102 6.56 -2.76 10.28
C PHE A 102 6.33 -4.25 9.94
N PHE A 103 5.22 -4.82 10.38
CA PHE A 103 4.88 -6.21 10.07
C PHE A 103 4.45 -6.40 8.62
N GLY A 104 3.81 -5.40 8.03
CA GLY A 104 3.41 -5.38 6.63
C GLY A 104 4.58 -5.50 5.64
N MET A 105 5.78 -5.01 5.99
CA MET A 105 6.98 -5.19 5.16
C MET A 105 7.30 -6.66 4.89
N ALA A 106 7.18 -7.52 5.90
CA ALA A 106 7.44 -8.96 5.74
C ALA A 106 6.36 -9.64 4.86
N THR A 107 5.10 -9.23 5.02
CA THR A 107 4.00 -9.69 4.15
C THR A 107 4.26 -9.28 2.71
N LYS A 108 4.58 -8.02 2.46
CA LYS A 108 4.85 -7.49 1.12
C LYS A 108 6.04 -8.19 0.44
N TYR A 109 7.07 -8.53 1.22
CA TYR A 109 8.19 -9.33 0.73
C TYR A 109 7.72 -10.73 0.27
N ALA A 110 6.94 -11.42 1.10
CA ALA A 110 6.43 -12.74 0.79
C ALA A 110 5.52 -12.73 -0.45
N GLU A 111 4.63 -11.74 -0.56
CA GLU A 111 3.76 -11.55 -1.74
C GLU A 111 4.56 -11.33 -3.02
N GLY A 112 5.56 -10.44 -2.97
CA GLY A 112 6.43 -10.16 -4.12
C GLY A 112 7.24 -11.38 -4.55
N LEU A 113 7.77 -12.14 -3.59
CA LEU A 113 8.49 -13.38 -3.85
C LEU A 113 7.61 -14.42 -4.55
N LEU A 114 6.39 -14.64 -4.04
CA LEU A 114 5.43 -15.56 -4.64
C LEU A 114 5.01 -15.12 -6.03
N ALA A 115 4.82 -13.82 -6.25
CA ALA A 115 4.46 -13.29 -7.56
C ALA A 115 5.53 -13.55 -8.61
N ILE A 116 6.82 -13.42 -8.26
CA ILE A 116 7.93 -13.71 -9.16
C ILE A 116 8.07 -15.22 -9.37
N ARG A 117 7.90 -16.03 -8.32
CA ARG A 117 8.02 -17.50 -8.42
C ARG A 117 7.00 -18.13 -9.35
N TYR A 118 5.76 -17.68 -9.31
CA TYR A 118 4.65 -18.27 -10.04
C TYR A 118 4.21 -17.47 -11.26
N ARG A 119 4.98 -16.44 -11.67
CA ARG A 119 4.71 -15.67 -12.89
C ARG A 119 4.86 -16.55 -14.15
N GLN A 120 4.20 -16.14 -15.20
CA GLN A 120 4.27 -16.76 -16.51
C GLN A 120 4.28 -15.72 -17.61
N LYS A 121 4.61 -16.11 -18.84
CA LYS A 121 4.40 -15.30 -20.03
C LYS A 121 2.99 -15.54 -20.53
N ASP A 122 2.29 -14.47 -20.88
CA ASP A 122 0.99 -14.56 -21.54
C ASP A 122 1.14 -14.85 -23.04
N GLU A 123 0.02 -14.88 -23.76
CA GLU A 123 -0.02 -15.12 -25.21
C GLU A 123 0.71 -14.03 -26.02
N ASN A 124 0.84 -12.81 -25.46
CA ASN A 124 1.55 -11.69 -26.07
C ASN A 124 3.04 -11.67 -25.71
N GLY A 125 3.52 -12.63 -24.90
CA GLY A 125 4.88 -12.69 -24.41
C GLY A 125 5.18 -11.75 -23.25
N GLU A 126 4.17 -11.07 -22.67
CA GLU A 126 4.31 -10.21 -21.51
C GLU A 126 4.26 -11.02 -20.22
N ILE A 127 4.90 -10.49 -19.17
CA ILE A 127 4.93 -11.17 -17.86
C ILE A 127 3.62 -10.94 -17.11
N ALA A 128 2.93 -12.02 -16.82
CA ALA A 128 1.73 -12.06 -16.01
C ALA A 128 1.98 -12.80 -14.68
N GLY A 129 1.58 -12.20 -13.57
CA GLY A 129 1.77 -12.75 -12.23
C GLY A 129 0.91 -12.05 -11.18
N GLY A 130 1.00 -12.53 -9.96
CA GLY A 130 0.22 -11.99 -8.85
C GLY A 130 -0.56 -13.06 -8.09
N PRO A 131 -1.49 -12.69 -7.18
CA PRO A 131 -2.18 -13.63 -6.33
C PRO A 131 -2.93 -14.73 -7.08
N MET A 132 -3.61 -14.43 -8.19
CA MET A 132 -4.31 -15.43 -8.98
C MET A 132 -3.38 -16.56 -9.43
N TYR A 133 -2.15 -16.24 -9.81
CA TYR A 133 -1.18 -17.25 -10.30
C TYR A 133 -0.62 -18.12 -9.18
N TYR A 134 -0.27 -17.54 -8.02
CA TYR A 134 0.26 -18.37 -6.94
C TYR A 134 -0.84 -19.10 -6.15
N LEU A 135 -2.10 -18.63 -6.17
CA LEU A 135 -3.23 -19.37 -5.64
C LEU A 135 -3.55 -20.60 -6.53
N GLU A 136 -3.49 -20.43 -7.85
CA GLU A 136 -3.74 -21.53 -8.79
C GLU A 136 -2.59 -22.56 -8.78
N LYS A 137 -1.35 -22.09 -8.97
CA LYS A 137 -0.19 -22.99 -9.17
C LYS A 137 0.52 -23.38 -7.88
N GLY A 138 0.51 -22.51 -6.87
CA GLY A 138 1.18 -22.74 -5.59
C GLY A 138 0.30 -23.43 -4.59
N LEU A 139 -0.96 -23.02 -4.47
CA LEU A 139 -1.94 -23.61 -3.57
C LEU A 139 -2.82 -24.69 -4.25
N HIS A 140 -2.68 -24.85 -5.58
CA HIS A 140 -3.52 -25.76 -6.39
C HIS A 140 -5.02 -25.52 -6.21
N SER A 141 -5.43 -24.24 -6.04
CA SER A 141 -6.82 -23.84 -5.84
C SER A 141 -7.32 -22.89 -6.94
N PRO A 142 -7.79 -23.41 -8.09
CA PRO A 142 -8.32 -22.59 -9.18
C PRO A 142 -9.53 -21.75 -8.77
N LEU A 143 -10.33 -22.24 -7.81
CA LEU A 143 -11.50 -21.53 -7.32
C LEU A 143 -11.08 -20.22 -6.61
N LEU A 144 -10.12 -20.28 -5.68
CA LEU A 144 -9.62 -19.09 -4.98
C LEU A 144 -8.95 -18.12 -5.94
N ALA A 145 -8.23 -18.62 -6.96
CA ALA A 145 -7.63 -17.77 -7.99
C ALA A 145 -8.69 -17.00 -8.78
N LYS A 146 -9.78 -17.65 -9.19
CA LYS A 146 -10.90 -17.01 -9.91
C LYS A 146 -11.65 -16.00 -9.03
N ILE A 147 -11.89 -16.33 -7.76
CA ILE A 147 -12.51 -15.42 -6.78
C ILE A 147 -11.66 -14.17 -6.62
N PHE A 148 -10.34 -14.33 -6.42
CA PHE A 148 -9.42 -13.19 -6.31
C PHE A 148 -9.43 -12.34 -7.58
N ALA A 149 -9.36 -12.97 -8.77
CA ALA A 149 -9.39 -12.27 -10.05
C ALA A 149 -10.69 -11.47 -10.24
N PHE A 150 -11.84 -12.07 -9.91
CA PHE A 150 -13.15 -11.39 -9.96
C PHE A 150 -13.19 -10.16 -9.07
N PHE A 151 -12.75 -10.26 -7.81
CA PHE A 151 -12.70 -9.11 -6.92
C PHE A 151 -11.66 -8.07 -7.37
N GLY A 152 -10.49 -8.50 -7.87
CA GLY A 152 -9.47 -7.62 -8.42
C GLY A 152 -10.00 -6.77 -9.59
N VAL A 153 -10.69 -7.40 -10.53
CA VAL A 153 -11.36 -6.70 -11.65
C VAL A 153 -12.45 -5.77 -11.14
N SER A 154 -13.25 -6.22 -10.17
CA SER A 154 -14.32 -5.40 -9.56
C SER A 154 -13.75 -4.14 -8.91
N VAL A 155 -12.65 -4.24 -8.16
CA VAL A 155 -11.96 -3.08 -7.55
C VAL A 155 -11.46 -2.12 -8.62
N ALA A 156 -10.87 -2.63 -9.71
CA ALA A 156 -10.38 -1.82 -10.81
C ALA A 156 -11.51 -1.08 -11.54
N LEU A 157 -12.62 -1.76 -11.84
CA LEU A 157 -13.78 -1.19 -12.54
C LEU A 157 -14.55 -0.18 -11.67
N LEU A 158 -14.73 -0.48 -10.37
CA LEU A 158 -15.45 0.40 -9.45
C LEU A 158 -14.59 1.56 -8.93
N GLY A 159 -13.31 1.59 -9.25
CA GLY A 159 -12.41 2.71 -8.95
C GLY A 159 -12.22 3.03 -7.47
N ILE A 160 -12.31 2.03 -6.59
CA ILE A 160 -12.39 2.21 -5.13
C ILE A 160 -11.22 3.05 -4.58
N GLY A 161 -9.99 2.85 -5.06
CA GLY A 161 -8.84 3.68 -4.67
C GLY A 161 -8.79 5.03 -5.38
N THR A 162 -9.26 5.10 -6.62
CA THR A 162 -9.11 6.24 -7.51
C THR A 162 -10.04 7.40 -7.12
N PHE A 163 -11.30 7.12 -6.76
CA PHE A 163 -12.26 8.18 -6.42
C PHE A 163 -11.84 9.03 -5.24
N THR A 164 -11.29 8.42 -4.19
CA THR A 164 -10.81 9.15 -3.01
C THR A 164 -9.62 10.03 -3.33
N GLN A 165 -8.73 9.58 -4.20
CA GLN A 165 -7.56 10.35 -4.65
C GLN A 165 -7.97 11.52 -5.54
N VAL A 166 -8.81 11.28 -6.56
CA VAL A 166 -9.32 12.34 -7.45
C VAL A 166 -10.08 13.40 -6.65
N LYS A 167 -10.93 12.97 -5.71
CA LYS A 167 -11.62 13.90 -4.83
C LYS A 167 -10.65 14.76 -4.01
N SER A 168 -9.66 14.16 -3.37
CA SER A 168 -8.69 14.89 -2.55
C SER A 168 -7.86 15.88 -3.37
N ILE A 169 -7.45 15.50 -4.59
CA ILE A 169 -6.74 16.40 -5.52
C ILE A 169 -7.65 17.56 -5.92
N SER A 170 -8.90 17.25 -6.30
CA SER A 170 -9.87 18.26 -6.72
C SER A 170 -10.22 19.24 -5.60
N ASP A 171 -10.41 18.75 -4.38
CA ASP A 171 -10.68 19.58 -3.22
C ASP A 171 -9.45 20.46 -2.89
N GLY A 172 -8.23 19.89 -2.92
CA GLY A 172 -6.99 20.63 -2.67
C GLY A 172 -6.78 21.76 -3.69
N LEU A 173 -6.94 21.51 -4.99
CA LEU A 173 -6.81 22.54 -6.02
C LEU A 173 -7.93 23.59 -5.95
N SER A 174 -9.15 23.16 -5.62
CA SER A 174 -10.26 24.11 -5.43
C SER A 174 -10.04 25.03 -4.24
N MET A 175 -9.52 24.50 -3.13
CA MET A 175 -9.26 25.30 -1.92
C MET A 175 -8.03 26.21 -2.04
N SER A 176 -6.98 25.75 -2.72
CA SER A 176 -5.70 26.51 -2.79
C SER A 176 -5.62 27.46 -3.97
N LEU A 177 -6.21 27.10 -5.11
CA LEU A 177 -6.07 27.82 -6.38
C LEU A 177 -7.42 28.25 -6.98
N ASN A 178 -8.53 28.00 -6.30
CA ASN A 178 -9.90 28.24 -6.77
C ASN A 178 -10.22 27.57 -8.13
N VAL A 179 -9.56 26.45 -8.45
CA VAL A 179 -9.81 25.69 -9.67
C VAL A 179 -11.13 24.94 -9.55
N PRO A 180 -12.08 25.11 -10.46
CA PRO A 180 -13.33 24.32 -10.45
C PRO A 180 -13.07 22.83 -10.52
N ARG A 181 -13.77 22.06 -9.69
CA ARG A 181 -13.56 20.59 -9.54
C ARG A 181 -13.73 19.84 -10.86
N TYR A 182 -14.65 20.26 -11.74
CA TYR A 182 -14.87 19.61 -13.03
C TYR A 182 -13.66 19.77 -13.98
N ILE A 183 -12.95 20.90 -13.93
CA ILE A 183 -11.73 21.11 -14.71
C ILE A 183 -10.65 20.13 -14.27
N THR A 184 -10.44 20.03 -12.95
CA THR A 184 -9.49 19.05 -12.38
C THR A 184 -9.86 17.63 -12.77
N ALA A 185 -11.14 17.26 -12.70
CA ALA A 185 -11.60 15.93 -13.07
C ALA A 185 -11.32 15.60 -14.55
N ILE A 186 -11.60 16.53 -15.46
CA ILE A 186 -11.35 16.36 -16.90
C ILE A 186 -9.85 16.19 -17.17
N LEU A 187 -9.01 17.08 -16.60
CA LEU A 187 -7.56 17.01 -16.79
C LEU A 187 -6.97 15.70 -16.27
N LEU A 188 -7.39 15.27 -15.08
CA LEU A 188 -6.94 14.00 -14.50
C LEU A 188 -7.41 12.80 -15.34
N THR A 189 -8.64 12.82 -15.83
CA THR A 189 -9.17 11.73 -16.68
C THR A 189 -8.35 11.60 -17.95
N ILE A 190 -8.06 12.70 -18.64
CA ILE A 190 -7.24 12.71 -19.86
C ILE A 190 -5.82 12.21 -19.55
N ALA A 191 -5.19 12.72 -18.49
CA ALA A 191 -3.83 12.34 -18.11
C ALA A 191 -3.74 10.84 -17.75
N VAL A 192 -4.68 10.34 -16.94
CA VAL A 192 -4.71 8.92 -16.54
C VAL A 192 -5.00 8.03 -17.74
N ALA A 193 -5.98 8.36 -18.59
CA ALA A 193 -6.28 7.60 -19.81
C ALA A 193 -5.05 7.52 -20.72
N PHE A 194 -4.37 8.64 -20.96
CA PHE A 194 -3.16 8.68 -21.77
C PHE A 194 -2.04 7.78 -21.27
N ILE A 195 -1.88 7.67 -19.93
CA ILE A 195 -0.86 6.82 -19.32
C ILE A 195 -1.28 5.35 -19.36
N THR A 196 -2.53 5.04 -18.97
CA THR A 196 -2.99 3.66 -18.78
C THR A 196 -3.19 2.90 -20.10
N ILE A 197 -3.61 3.57 -21.18
CA ILE A 197 -3.75 2.97 -22.51
C ILE A 197 -2.41 2.40 -23.03
N GLY A 198 -1.27 2.95 -22.59
CA GLY A 198 0.05 2.45 -22.95
C GLY A 198 0.53 1.22 -22.17
N GLY A 199 -0.30 0.63 -21.31
CA GLY A 199 -0.01 -0.58 -20.53
C GLY A 199 1.08 -0.40 -19.48
N ILE A 200 1.53 -1.53 -18.91
CA ILE A 200 2.46 -1.55 -17.77
C ILE A 200 3.80 -0.84 -18.06
N LYS A 201 4.30 -0.94 -19.28
CA LYS A 201 5.57 -0.33 -19.69
C LYS A 201 5.49 1.19 -19.65
N ARG A 202 4.36 1.76 -20.08
CA ARG A 202 4.14 3.22 -20.07
C ARG A 202 3.88 3.73 -18.67
N ILE A 203 3.05 3.03 -17.88
CA ILE A 203 2.82 3.33 -16.48
C ILE A 203 4.15 3.35 -15.72
N ALA A 204 4.98 2.34 -15.88
CA ALA A 204 6.27 2.22 -15.23
C ALA A 204 7.26 3.33 -15.64
N SER A 205 7.28 3.70 -16.93
CA SER A 205 8.13 4.79 -17.43
C SER A 205 7.74 6.16 -16.90
N VAL A 206 6.44 6.41 -16.71
CA VAL A 206 5.96 7.66 -16.09
C VAL A 206 6.23 7.64 -14.58
N ALA A 207 5.94 6.53 -13.90
CA ALA A 207 6.19 6.37 -12.48
C ALA A 207 7.67 6.57 -12.13
N GLU A 208 8.59 6.04 -12.92
CA GLU A 208 10.04 6.19 -12.73
C GLU A 208 10.50 7.66 -12.68
N LYS A 209 9.81 8.55 -13.39
CA LYS A 209 10.14 9.99 -13.43
C LYS A 209 9.44 10.78 -12.33
N VAL A 210 8.14 10.49 -12.12
CA VAL A 210 7.28 11.28 -11.24
C VAL A 210 7.50 10.91 -9.76
N ILE A 211 7.61 9.61 -9.45
CA ILE A 211 7.65 9.15 -8.07
C ILE A 211 8.88 9.64 -7.29
N PRO A 212 10.11 9.58 -7.82
CA PRO A 212 11.27 10.10 -7.10
C PRO A 212 11.14 11.60 -6.78
N LEU A 213 10.65 12.39 -7.73
CA LEU A 213 10.42 13.82 -7.51
C LEU A 213 9.37 14.05 -6.42
N MET A 214 8.26 13.33 -6.49
CA MET A 214 7.19 13.39 -5.49
C MET A 214 7.72 13.01 -4.10
N CYS A 215 8.52 11.95 -3.99
CA CYS A 215 9.13 11.52 -2.74
C CYS A 215 10.04 12.60 -2.15
N VAL A 216 10.90 13.21 -2.97
CA VAL A 216 11.80 14.27 -2.52
C VAL A 216 11.02 15.50 -2.01
N LEU A 217 10.01 15.93 -2.75
CA LEU A 217 9.17 17.07 -2.36
C LEU A 217 8.40 16.78 -1.06
N TYR A 218 7.79 15.59 -0.96
CA TYR A 218 7.02 15.20 0.21
C TYR A 218 7.90 15.04 1.45
N ILE A 219 9.00 14.26 1.35
CA ILE A 219 9.92 14.06 2.47
C ILE A 219 10.58 15.38 2.86
N GLY A 220 11.00 16.20 1.90
CA GLY A 220 11.56 17.53 2.16
C GLY A 220 10.58 18.43 2.92
N GLY A 221 9.32 18.48 2.49
CA GLY A 221 8.26 19.23 3.18
C GLY A 221 8.02 18.73 4.62
N VAL A 222 7.94 17.40 4.79
CA VAL A 222 7.78 16.79 6.13
C VAL A 222 8.97 17.11 7.03
N VAL A 223 10.20 16.98 6.52
CA VAL A 223 11.42 17.29 7.30
C VAL A 223 11.44 18.76 7.71
N LEU A 224 11.08 19.68 6.82
CA LEU A 224 10.99 21.10 7.15
C LEU A 224 9.99 21.36 8.29
N ILE A 225 8.81 20.73 8.24
CA ILE A 225 7.79 20.86 9.31
C ILE A 225 8.33 20.27 10.62
N LEU A 226 8.95 19.10 10.60
CA LEU A 226 9.47 18.47 11.82
C LEU A 226 10.60 19.29 12.44
N VAL A 227 11.51 19.84 11.62
CA VAL A 227 12.62 20.69 12.10
C VAL A 227 12.07 22.00 12.68
N SER A 228 11.11 22.65 12.05
CA SER A 228 10.50 23.87 12.56
C SER A 228 9.73 23.67 13.89
N HIS A 229 9.33 22.43 14.20
CA HIS A 229 8.60 22.08 15.42
C HIS A 229 9.37 21.09 16.30
N ILE A 230 10.71 21.08 16.24
CA ILE A 230 11.56 20.09 16.90
C ILE A 230 11.36 20.04 18.42
N THR A 231 11.03 21.16 19.06
CA THR A 231 10.77 21.25 20.50
C THR A 231 9.48 20.57 20.94
N VAL A 232 8.49 20.50 20.06
CA VAL A 232 7.19 19.85 20.33
C VAL A 232 7.21 18.36 19.99
N LEU A 233 8.17 17.93 19.18
CA LEU A 233 8.24 16.54 18.67
C LEU A 233 8.30 15.49 19.80
N PRO A 234 9.12 15.62 20.87
CA PRO A 234 9.15 14.64 21.94
C PRO A 234 7.80 14.46 22.66
N SER A 235 7.12 15.57 22.93
CA SER A 235 5.79 15.53 23.56
C SER A 235 4.73 14.93 22.66
N ALA A 236 4.78 15.20 21.35
CA ALA A 236 3.89 14.63 20.37
C ALA A 236 4.08 13.09 20.28
N VAL A 237 5.32 12.60 20.23
CA VAL A 237 5.62 11.17 20.23
C VAL A 237 5.16 10.51 21.53
N ALA A 238 5.40 11.13 22.69
CA ALA A 238 4.92 10.64 23.95
C ALA A 238 3.39 10.56 24.01
N LEU A 239 2.69 11.57 23.45
CA LEU A 239 1.24 11.57 23.34
C LEU A 239 0.73 10.42 22.46
N ILE A 240 1.35 10.18 21.32
CA ILE A 240 1.00 9.08 20.39
C ILE A 240 1.12 7.73 21.12
N ILE A 241 2.25 7.48 21.77
CA ILE A 241 2.49 6.22 22.48
C ILE A 241 1.50 6.06 23.65
N LYS A 242 1.33 7.10 24.48
CA LYS A 242 0.39 7.06 25.59
C LYS A 242 -1.03 6.80 25.12
N SER A 243 -1.48 7.49 24.07
CA SER A 243 -2.83 7.37 23.53
C SER A 243 -3.10 6.00 22.88
N ALA A 244 -2.06 5.28 22.48
CA ALA A 244 -2.22 3.96 21.87
C ALA A 244 -2.66 2.88 22.90
N PHE A 245 -2.38 3.10 24.20
CA PHE A 245 -2.62 2.10 25.26
C PHE A 245 -3.57 2.59 26.33
N THR A 246 -4.01 3.84 26.32
CA THR A 246 -4.94 4.39 27.30
C THR A 246 -6.29 4.71 26.67
N PRO A 247 -7.42 4.37 27.31
CA PRO A 247 -8.72 4.86 26.93
C PRO A 247 -8.71 6.39 27.07
N GLN A 248 -8.90 7.13 26.01
CA GLN A 248 -9.02 8.58 26.10
C GLN A 248 -10.49 8.97 26.07
N ALA A 249 -10.89 9.81 27.02
CA ALA A 249 -12.10 10.60 26.88
C ALA A 249 -11.90 11.60 25.74
N VAL A 250 -12.87 11.65 24.83
CA VAL A 250 -12.80 12.45 23.60
C VAL A 250 -12.62 13.93 23.91
N PHE A 251 -11.76 14.58 23.21
CA PHE A 251 -11.77 16.04 23.06
C PHE A 251 -13.10 16.47 22.41
N GLY A 252 -14.03 17.02 23.23
CA GLY A 252 -15.24 17.66 22.76
C GLY A 252 -16.45 16.74 22.45
N GLY A 253 -17.10 16.24 23.48
CA GLY A 253 -18.54 15.92 23.45
C GLY A 253 -19.00 14.70 22.65
N GLY A 254 -18.23 13.64 22.58
CA GLY A 254 -18.62 12.39 21.93
C GLY A 254 -18.21 11.13 22.71
N THR A 255 -18.55 9.96 22.21
CA THR A 255 -18.21 8.65 22.80
C THR A 255 -16.71 8.47 22.93
N GLY A 256 -16.22 8.00 24.09
CA GLY A 256 -14.79 7.81 24.35
C GLY A 256 -14.11 6.89 23.33
N ILE A 257 -12.95 7.32 22.82
CA ILE A 257 -12.13 6.50 21.92
C ILE A 257 -11.44 5.45 22.78
N THR A 258 -11.78 4.19 22.56
CA THR A 258 -11.13 3.07 23.22
C THR A 258 -9.82 2.70 22.52
N MET A 259 -8.90 2.04 23.24
CA MET A 259 -7.69 1.44 22.66
C MET A 259 -8.02 0.55 21.46
N VAL A 260 -9.13 -0.19 21.51
CA VAL A 260 -9.58 -1.06 20.41
C VAL A 260 -9.91 -0.25 19.15
N ILE A 261 -10.59 0.89 19.30
CA ILE A 261 -10.90 1.78 18.16
C ILE A 261 -9.62 2.38 17.58
N ALA A 262 -8.70 2.86 18.43
CA ALA A 262 -7.42 3.40 17.97
C ALA A 262 -6.63 2.33 17.20
N MET A 263 -6.56 1.12 17.73
CA MET A 263 -5.91 -0.03 17.10
C MET A 263 -6.59 -0.38 15.77
N GLN A 264 -7.91 -0.53 15.75
CA GLN A 264 -8.67 -0.89 14.54
C GLN A 264 -8.50 0.17 13.45
N LYS A 265 -8.67 1.46 13.77
CA LYS A 265 -8.52 2.55 12.80
C LYS A 265 -7.09 2.71 12.32
N GLY A 266 -6.12 2.55 13.22
CA GLY A 266 -4.69 2.62 12.89
C GLY A 266 -4.25 1.45 12.00
N ILE A 267 -4.51 0.21 12.38
CA ILE A 267 -4.08 -0.98 11.63
C ILE A 267 -4.76 -1.04 10.26
N SER A 268 -6.10 -0.88 10.21
CA SER A 268 -6.82 -0.93 8.93
C SER A 268 -6.32 0.13 7.97
N ARG A 269 -6.06 1.34 8.46
CA ARG A 269 -5.52 2.42 7.64
C ARG A 269 -4.07 2.17 7.21
N GLY A 270 -3.24 1.63 8.10
CA GLY A 270 -1.86 1.26 7.80
C GLY A 270 -1.78 0.17 6.73
N ILE A 271 -2.59 -0.88 6.84
CA ILE A 271 -2.70 -1.95 5.83
C ILE A 271 -3.14 -1.39 4.48
N PHE A 272 -4.21 -0.58 4.47
CA PHE A 272 -4.73 0.02 3.25
C PHE A 272 -3.72 0.95 2.59
N SER A 273 -3.05 1.81 3.37
CA SER A 273 -2.06 2.75 2.88
C SER A 273 -0.80 2.06 2.34
N ASN A 274 -0.36 0.98 2.98
CA ASN A 274 0.84 0.23 2.58
C ASN A 274 0.55 -0.86 1.55
N GLU A 275 -0.72 -1.13 1.25
CA GLU A 275 -1.14 -2.24 0.36
C GLU A 275 -0.51 -3.59 0.72
N SER A 276 -0.26 -3.85 2.01
CA SER A 276 0.34 -5.10 2.47
C SER A 276 -0.73 -6.15 2.76
N GLY A 277 -0.69 -7.28 2.04
CA GLY A 277 -1.71 -8.33 2.13
C GLY A 277 -2.95 -8.08 1.27
N LEU A 278 -2.98 -7.02 0.45
CA LEU A 278 -4.12 -6.72 -0.43
C LEU A 278 -3.99 -7.32 -1.84
N GLY A 279 -2.81 -7.83 -2.21
CA GLY A 279 -2.58 -8.54 -3.46
C GLY A 279 -2.40 -7.67 -4.71
N SER A 280 -2.52 -6.34 -4.63
CA SER A 280 -2.32 -5.42 -5.76
C SER A 280 -0.83 -5.25 -6.10
N ALA A 281 0.00 -5.00 -5.11
CA ALA A 281 1.43 -4.77 -5.27
C ALA A 281 2.21 -5.94 -5.92
N PRO A 282 1.93 -7.22 -5.61
CA PRO A 282 2.61 -8.35 -6.25
C PRO A 282 2.37 -8.43 -7.77
N ILE A 283 1.29 -7.90 -8.30
CA ILE A 283 1.04 -7.84 -9.75
C ILE A 283 2.11 -6.97 -10.43
N ALA A 284 2.38 -5.78 -9.88
CA ALA A 284 3.44 -4.91 -10.39
C ALA A 284 4.84 -5.51 -10.18
N ALA A 285 5.07 -6.19 -9.05
CA ALA A 285 6.35 -6.84 -8.75
C ALA A 285 6.66 -7.99 -9.71
N ALA A 286 5.66 -8.71 -10.20
CA ALA A 286 5.84 -9.81 -11.15
C ALA A 286 6.49 -9.36 -12.46
N ALA A 287 6.21 -8.14 -12.92
CA ALA A 287 6.75 -7.57 -14.16
C ALA A 287 8.23 -7.16 -14.08
N ALA A 288 8.83 -7.15 -12.87
CA ALA A 288 10.22 -6.73 -12.68
C ALA A 288 11.22 -7.69 -13.33
N LYS A 289 12.25 -7.13 -14.00
CA LYS A 289 13.37 -7.91 -14.51
C LYS A 289 14.16 -8.57 -13.38
N THR A 290 14.32 -9.89 -13.45
CA THR A 290 15.09 -10.65 -12.46
C THR A 290 15.72 -11.89 -13.12
N LYS A 291 16.93 -12.24 -12.68
CA LYS A 291 17.66 -13.44 -13.14
C LYS A 291 17.13 -14.76 -12.56
N ILE A 292 16.10 -14.70 -11.74
CA ILE A 292 15.62 -15.88 -11.02
C ILE A 292 14.68 -16.65 -11.92
N ASN A 293 15.13 -17.82 -12.34
CA ASN A 293 14.25 -18.84 -12.88
C ASN A 293 13.40 -19.42 -11.75
N SER A 294 12.15 -19.75 -12.06
CA SER A 294 11.21 -20.37 -11.11
C SER A 294 11.76 -21.62 -10.41
N LYS A 295 12.83 -22.22 -10.93
CA LYS A 295 13.52 -23.40 -10.37
C LYS A 295 14.55 -23.08 -9.28
N ASP A 296 15.03 -21.82 -9.21
CA ASP A 296 16.16 -21.45 -8.33
C ASP A 296 15.74 -20.97 -6.93
N ILE A 297 14.44 -20.90 -6.67
CA ILE A 297 13.88 -20.29 -5.44
C ILE A 297 13.91 -21.24 -4.23
N ASN A 298 14.44 -22.43 -4.36
CA ASN A 298 14.55 -23.38 -3.23
C ASN A 298 15.75 -23.14 -2.30
N GLY A 299 16.51 -22.04 -2.51
CA GLY A 299 17.72 -21.72 -1.73
C GLY A 299 17.71 -20.29 -1.14
N PRO A 300 18.78 -19.92 -0.43
CA PRO A 300 18.96 -18.58 0.17
C PRO A 300 18.96 -17.42 -0.85
N ILE A 301 18.89 -17.70 -2.13
CA ILE A 301 18.85 -16.76 -3.27
C ILE A 301 17.56 -15.92 -3.30
N ALA A 302 16.48 -16.40 -2.71
CA ALA A 302 15.23 -15.63 -2.56
C ALA A 302 15.40 -14.26 -1.86
N ILE A 303 16.51 -14.07 -1.17
CA ILE A 303 16.84 -12.87 -0.41
C ILE A 303 17.40 -11.74 -1.31
N ASN A 304 17.77 -12.04 -2.55
CA ASN A 304 18.37 -11.07 -3.49
C ASN A 304 17.36 -10.37 -4.42
N ILE A 305 16.06 -10.57 -4.20
CA ILE A 305 15.00 -10.13 -5.12
C ILE A 305 14.40 -8.77 -4.77
N ILE A 306 14.71 -8.22 -3.62
CA ILE A 306 14.21 -6.88 -3.22
C ILE A 306 15.35 -5.89 -3.18
#